data_dcdafefcbd418d712de0b94c1bea7194
#
_entry.id   dcdafefcbd418d712de0b94c1bea7194
#
_cell.length_a   1.000
_cell.length_b   1.000
_cell.length_c   1.000
_cell.angle_alpha   90.00
_cell.angle_beta   90.00
_cell.angle_gamma   90.00
#
_symmetry.space_group_name_H-M   'P 1'
#
loop_
_entity.id
_entity.type
_entity.pdbx_description
1 polymer ?
#
loop_
_entity_poly.entity_id
_entity_poly.type
_entity_poly.pdbx_seq_one_letter_code
_entity_poly.pdbx_strand_id
1 'polypeptide(L)'
;MQALPFLSAPLLLARLLAAPLQCARRLPTRTSPLLLRSTVVDLAVLAAHVLLYPTGISQERPVPCPAPPPSAEPPDGRPTDGRLTDGRLTDGRLTPKVPQPTVAAPTLLPTEGRAHPPVLLLHGFIDNRSVFVLLRRSLLRHGWCHVEALNYSPLTCDLRKAAELLGRHVAEVCARTGHRRVDIVGHSLGGLVARYYVQRLGGDAHVRTVITLGTPHSGTRIAPLMSAHPIVRQMRPDSEVIAELSLPAPNCRTRFVAFWSEADQVVIPATAARIDHPDVIAENVHVAGVGHLALPVNGTVAAGIRTALTSAEEAEGAADTISVA
;
A
#
# COMPACT_ATOMS: atom_id res chain seq x y z
N MET A 1 35.83 -6.16 -12.44
CA MET A 1 35.69 -5.96 -10.98
C MET A 1 35.30 -4.50 -10.78
N GLN A 2 34.00 -4.21 -10.76
CA GLN A 2 33.49 -2.86 -10.47
C GLN A 2 33.12 -2.83 -8.99
N ALA A 3 33.79 -1.95 -8.23
CA ALA A 3 33.60 -1.77 -6.80
C ALA A 3 32.20 -1.23 -6.50
N LEU A 4 31.57 -1.84 -5.52
CA LEU A 4 30.23 -1.71 -5.00
C LEU A 4 29.82 -0.26 -4.67
N PRO A 5 28.65 0.21 -5.12
CA PRO A 5 28.08 1.49 -4.70
C PRO A 5 27.53 1.51 -3.25
N PHE A 6 27.78 0.45 -2.49
CA PHE A 6 27.24 0.27 -1.13
C PHE A 6 27.84 1.16 -0.05
N LEU A 7 29.00 1.79 -0.30
CA LEU A 7 29.66 2.68 0.66
C LEU A 7 29.06 4.10 0.71
N SER A 8 28.22 4.48 -0.25
CA SER A 8 27.60 5.82 -0.28
C SER A 8 26.26 5.89 0.47
N ALA A 9 25.58 4.77 0.67
CA ALA A 9 24.28 4.73 1.36
C ALA A 9 24.35 5.23 2.82
N PRO A 10 25.32 4.81 3.67
CA PRO A 10 25.41 5.30 5.04
C PRO A 10 25.79 6.79 5.12
N LEU A 11 26.56 7.32 4.20
CA LEU A 11 26.92 8.75 4.13
C LEU A 11 25.71 9.61 3.67
N LEU A 12 24.91 9.11 2.75
CA LEU A 12 23.64 9.75 2.36
C LEU A 12 22.63 9.71 3.53
N LEU A 13 22.58 8.59 4.23
CA LEU A 13 21.73 8.39 5.42
C LEU A 13 22.13 9.36 6.54
N ALA A 14 23.43 9.53 6.80
CA ALA A 14 23.93 10.48 7.79
C ALA A 14 23.61 11.95 7.40
N ARG A 15 23.59 12.29 6.11
CA ARG A 15 23.18 13.62 5.63
C ARG A 15 21.67 13.84 5.72
N LEU A 16 20.87 12.82 5.51
CA LEU A 16 19.41 12.83 5.74
C LEU A 16 19.07 13.07 7.21
N LEU A 17 19.83 12.45 8.12
CA LEU A 17 19.68 12.64 9.57
C LEU A 17 20.16 14.01 10.03
N ALA A 18 21.16 14.59 9.36
CA ALA A 18 21.66 15.92 9.67
C ALA A 18 20.79 17.06 9.10
N ALA A 19 20.01 16.81 8.05
CA ALA A 19 19.17 17.82 7.40
C ALA A 19 18.10 18.41 8.33
N PRO A 20 17.32 17.63 9.11
CA PRO A 20 16.37 18.18 10.08
C PRO A 20 17.06 18.94 11.20
N LEU A 21 18.26 18.54 11.63
CA LEU A 21 19.05 19.25 12.65
C LEU A 21 19.57 20.60 12.14
N GLN A 22 19.87 20.71 10.87
CA GLN A 22 20.29 22.01 10.27
C GLN A 22 19.10 22.92 10.00
N CYS A 23 17.93 22.39 9.66
CA CYS A 23 16.68 23.13 9.55
C CYS A 23 16.17 23.60 10.93
N ALA A 24 16.33 22.78 11.97
CA ALA A 24 15.94 23.10 13.34
C ALA A 24 16.70 24.32 13.91
N ARG A 25 17.89 24.64 13.39
CA ARG A 25 18.61 25.87 13.75
C ARG A 25 17.98 27.17 13.25
N ARG A 26 16.99 27.10 12.36
CA ARG A 26 16.25 28.25 11.80
C ARG A 26 14.77 28.29 12.22
N LEU A 27 14.31 27.35 13.05
CA LEU A 27 12.93 27.32 13.54
C LEU A 27 12.82 28.09 14.87
N PRO A 28 11.70 28.80 15.10
CA PRO A 28 11.45 29.46 16.37
C PRO A 28 11.41 28.45 17.51
N THR A 29 11.91 28.84 18.65
CA THR A 29 12.28 28.09 19.86
C THR A 29 11.16 27.30 20.59
N ARG A 30 10.09 26.89 19.91
CA ARG A 30 9.06 25.98 20.45
C ARG A 30 8.97 24.74 19.59
N THR A 31 9.82 23.74 19.86
CA THR A 31 9.62 22.39 19.34
C THR A 31 8.34 21.81 19.93
N SER A 32 7.33 21.61 19.08
CA SER A 32 6.09 20.93 19.48
C SER A 32 6.46 19.53 20.02
N PRO A 33 5.89 19.10 21.18
CA PRO A 33 6.10 17.75 21.69
C PRO A 33 5.74 16.66 20.66
N LEU A 34 4.80 16.94 19.79
CA LEU A 34 4.38 16.08 18.69
C LEU A 34 5.51 15.86 17.68
N LEU A 35 6.19 16.93 17.25
CA LEU A 35 7.33 16.84 16.33
C LEU A 35 8.51 16.10 16.94
N LEU A 36 8.80 16.33 18.24
CA LEU A 36 9.86 15.60 18.93
C LEU A 36 9.56 14.10 18.97
N ARG A 37 8.32 13.74 19.31
CA ARG A 37 7.89 12.34 19.35
C ARG A 37 7.98 11.69 17.97
N SER A 38 7.51 12.35 16.91
CA SER A 38 7.58 11.80 15.54
C SER A 38 9.03 11.59 15.11
N THR A 39 9.93 12.55 15.41
CA THR A 39 11.36 12.42 15.10
C THR A 39 12.00 11.23 15.81
N VAL A 40 11.71 11.01 17.09
CA VAL A 40 12.23 9.87 17.84
C VAL A 40 11.74 8.55 17.26
N VAL A 41 10.47 8.47 16.87
CA VAL A 41 9.91 7.28 16.23
C VAL A 41 10.54 7.06 14.86
N ASP A 42 10.70 8.09 14.03
CA ASP A 42 11.35 7.97 12.73
C ASP A 42 12.81 7.51 12.86
N LEU A 43 13.56 7.99 13.86
CA LEU A 43 14.91 7.51 14.12
C LEU A 43 14.94 6.04 14.54
N ALA A 44 13.99 5.60 15.37
CA ALA A 44 13.88 4.20 15.76
C ALA A 44 13.52 3.31 14.56
N VAL A 45 12.59 3.75 13.70
CA VAL A 45 12.24 3.06 12.46
C VAL A 45 13.43 3.00 11.52
N LEU A 46 14.19 4.09 11.38
CA LEU A 46 15.41 4.10 10.57
C LEU A 46 16.46 3.11 11.07
N ALA A 47 16.68 3.05 12.39
CA ALA A 47 17.60 2.07 12.97
C ALA A 47 17.16 0.63 12.69
N ALA A 48 15.86 0.34 12.83
CA ALA A 48 15.29 -0.95 12.46
C ALA A 48 15.44 -1.25 10.95
N HIS A 49 15.26 -0.25 10.09
CA HIS A 49 15.48 -0.36 8.64
C HIS A 49 16.92 -0.74 8.31
N VAL A 50 17.91 -0.09 8.94
CA VAL A 50 19.33 -0.41 8.71
C VAL A 50 19.62 -1.88 9.06
N LEU A 51 19.01 -2.40 10.14
CA LEU A 51 19.16 -3.80 10.52
C LEU A 51 18.46 -4.76 9.56
N LEU A 52 17.31 -4.39 9.03
CA LEU A 52 16.52 -5.23 8.11
C LEU A 52 16.95 -5.06 6.65
N TYR A 53 17.71 -4.01 6.31
CA TYR A 53 18.09 -3.68 4.94
C TYR A 53 18.70 -4.85 4.16
N PRO A 54 19.62 -5.67 4.74
CA PRO A 54 20.20 -6.81 4.05
C PRO A 54 19.15 -7.86 3.60
N THR A 55 18.06 -8.00 4.37
CA THR A 55 16.99 -8.96 4.05
C THR A 55 16.15 -8.54 2.86
N GLY A 56 16.13 -7.24 2.54
CA GLY A 56 15.39 -6.66 1.44
C GLY A 56 16.13 -6.62 0.11
N ILE A 57 17.39 -7.03 0.01
CA ILE A 57 18.20 -6.91 -1.20
C ILE A 57 17.81 -7.95 -2.27
N SER A 58 17.49 -9.19 -1.85
CA SER A 58 17.08 -10.24 -2.78
C SER A 58 15.64 -10.06 -3.22
N GLN A 59 15.33 -10.47 -4.46
CA GLN A 59 13.93 -10.50 -4.91
C GLN A 59 13.14 -11.56 -4.15
N GLU A 60 11.87 -11.27 -3.94
CA GLU A 60 10.96 -12.17 -3.25
C GLU A 60 10.48 -13.27 -4.19
N ARG A 61 10.41 -14.52 -3.68
CA ARG A 61 9.75 -15.58 -4.41
C ARG A 61 8.24 -15.47 -4.20
N PRO A 62 7.42 -15.53 -5.26
CA PRO A 62 5.97 -15.56 -5.12
C PRO A 62 5.54 -16.72 -4.22
N VAL A 63 4.70 -16.44 -3.23
CA VAL A 63 4.09 -17.47 -2.40
C VAL A 63 2.86 -17.97 -3.13
N PRO A 64 2.70 -19.28 -3.38
CA PRO A 64 1.48 -19.82 -3.98
C PRO A 64 0.28 -19.50 -3.10
N CYS A 65 -0.78 -18.99 -3.69
CA CYS A 65 -2.07 -18.88 -3.03
C CYS A 65 -2.63 -20.27 -2.72
N PRO A 66 -3.23 -20.51 -1.55
CA PRO A 66 -4.02 -21.70 -1.35
C PRO A 66 -5.10 -21.77 -2.44
N ALA A 67 -5.25 -22.96 -3.06
CA ALA A 67 -6.34 -23.17 -4.00
C ALA A 67 -7.68 -22.88 -3.27
N PRO A 68 -8.65 -22.25 -3.93
CA PRO A 68 -9.99 -22.09 -3.36
C PRO A 68 -10.52 -23.51 -3.01
N PRO A 69 -11.24 -23.67 -1.89
CA PRO A 69 -11.85 -24.94 -1.57
C PRO A 69 -12.71 -25.37 -2.77
N PRO A 70 -12.71 -26.67 -3.13
CA PRO A 70 -13.54 -27.16 -4.23
C PRO A 70 -14.97 -26.72 -3.96
N SER A 71 -15.59 -26.08 -4.94
CA SER A 71 -16.99 -25.69 -4.90
C SER A 71 -17.78 -26.93 -4.49
N ALA A 72 -18.53 -26.85 -3.40
CA ALA A 72 -19.42 -27.94 -3.03
C ALA A 72 -20.37 -28.18 -4.21
N GLU A 73 -20.23 -29.34 -4.86
CA GLU A 73 -21.21 -29.76 -5.86
C GLU A 73 -22.61 -29.72 -5.20
N PRO A 74 -23.60 -29.18 -5.88
CA PRO A 74 -24.96 -29.22 -5.35
C PRO A 74 -25.33 -30.70 -5.11
N PRO A 75 -25.93 -31.06 -3.96
CA PRO A 75 -26.27 -32.43 -3.71
C PRO A 75 -27.18 -32.93 -4.82
N ASP A 76 -26.74 -34.00 -5.48
CA ASP A 76 -27.48 -34.70 -6.53
C ASP A 76 -28.91 -35.02 -5.98
N GLY A 77 -29.88 -34.35 -6.57
CA GLY A 77 -31.30 -34.55 -6.25
C GLY A 77 -31.78 -35.91 -6.77
N ARG A 78 -31.41 -36.98 -6.06
CA ARG A 78 -32.13 -38.27 -6.20
C ARG A 78 -33.30 -38.27 -5.22
N PRO A 79 -34.54 -38.47 -5.67
CA PRO A 79 -35.65 -38.71 -4.79
C PRO A 79 -35.46 -40.10 -4.15
N THR A 80 -35.24 -40.15 -2.86
CA THR A 80 -35.33 -41.38 -2.10
C THR A 80 -36.81 -41.72 -1.86
N ASP A 81 -37.27 -42.79 -2.50
CA ASP A 81 -38.56 -43.44 -2.30
C ASP A 81 -38.82 -43.68 -0.82
N GLY A 82 -40.01 -43.24 -0.41
CA GLY A 82 -40.51 -43.45 0.94
C GLY A 82 -40.80 -44.91 1.21
N ARG A 83 -40.26 -45.42 2.30
CA ARG A 83 -40.79 -46.63 2.95
C ARG A 83 -40.98 -46.33 4.43
N LEU A 84 -42.25 -46.15 4.76
CA LEU A 84 -42.75 -46.13 6.14
C LEU A 84 -42.51 -47.49 6.79
N THR A 85 -41.83 -47.55 7.92
CA THR A 85 -41.98 -48.64 8.87
C THR A 85 -42.22 -48.10 10.27
N ASP A 86 -43.27 -48.63 10.81
CA ASP A 86 -43.94 -48.45 12.09
C ASP A 86 -43.04 -48.69 13.31
N GLY A 87 -43.35 -47.95 14.38
CA GLY A 87 -43.41 -48.49 15.73
C GLY A 87 -42.22 -48.29 16.68
N ARG A 88 -42.33 -47.39 17.62
CA ARG A 88 -42.52 -47.75 19.05
C ARG A 88 -42.14 -46.60 20.00
N LEU A 89 -43.10 -46.20 20.79
CA LEU A 89 -42.97 -45.30 21.93
C LEU A 89 -42.17 -45.95 23.06
N THR A 90 -41.16 -45.27 23.63
CA THR A 90 -40.78 -45.46 25.03
C THR A 90 -40.47 -44.10 25.66
N ASP A 91 -41.11 -43.93 26.78
CA ASP A 91 -41.13 -42.88 27.78
C ASP A 91 -39.69 -42.49 28.25
N GLY A 92 -39.38 -41.22 28.31
CA GLY A 92 -38.12 -40.76 28.88
C GLY A 92 -38.09 -39.24 29.05
N ARG A 93 -38.54 -38.82 30.23
CA ARG A 93 -38.50 -37.44 30.74
C ARG A 93 -37.15 -36.77 30.54
N LEU A 94 -37.09 -35.73 29.74
CA LEU A 94 -35.94 -34.82 29.65
C LEU A 94 -36.36 -33.40 30.05
N THR A 95 -35.73 -32.89 31.09
CA THR A 95 -35.82 -31.50 31.54
C THR A 95 -35.17 -30.58 30.52
N PRO A 96 -35.74 -29.42 30.18
CA PRO A 96 -35.14 -28.50 29.25
C PRO A 96 -34.00 -27.72 29.91
N LYS A 97 -32.76 -27.94 29.44
CA LYS A 97 -31.59 -27.11 29.76
C LYS A 97 -31.67 -25.85 28.88
N VAL A 98 -31.95 -24.70 29.50
CA VAL A 98 -31.91 -23.38 28.84
C VAL A 98 -30.50 -23.10 28.34
N PRO A 99 -30.30 -22.83 27.04
CA PRO A 99 -29.00 -22.38 26.53
C PRO A 99 -28.78 -20.93 26.95
N GLN A 100 -27.66 -20.67 27.60
CA GLN A 100 -27.18 -19.29 27.80
C GLN A 100 -26.78 -18.69 26.46
N PRO A 101 -27.04 -17.40 26.18
CA PRO A 101 -26.61 -16.75 24.97
C PRO A 101 -25.08 -16.51 25.03
N THR A 102 -24.33 -17.34 24.35
CA THR A 102 -22.95 -17.05 24.02
C THR A 102 -22.98 -15.91 23.03
N VAL A 103 -22.52 -14.73 23.43
CA VAL A 103 -22.26 -13.61 22.50
C VAL A 103 -21.14 -14.06 21.58
N ALA A 104 -21.52 -14.58 20.43
CA ALA A 104 -20.57 -14.84 19.34
C ALA A 104 -20.02 -13.50 18.87
N ALA A 105 -18.70 -13.35 18.92
CA ALA A 105 -18.02 -12.27 18.22
C ALA A 105 -18.47 -12.29 16.75
N PRO A 106 -18.65 -11.12 16.11
CA PRO A 106 -19.06 -11.06 14.71
C PRO A 106 -18.01 -11.78 13.86
N THR A 107 -18.28 -13.00 13.48
CA THR A 107 -17.56 -13.71 12.45
C THR A 107 -17.92 -13.00 11.15
N LEU A 108 -17.02 -12.16 10.66
CA LEU A 108 -17.11 -11.66 9.30
C LEU A 108 -17.07 -12.90 8.40
N LEU A 109 -18.23 -13.23 7.84
CA LEU A 109 -18.34 -14.28 6.82
C LEU A 109 -17.42 -13.91 5.68
N PRO A 110 -16.57 -14.83 5.19
CA PRO A 110 -15.81 -14.59 3.98
C PRO A 110 -16.80 -14.27 2.87
N THR A 111 -16.63 -13.14 2.21
CA THR A 111 -17.35 -12.82 0.98
C THR A 111 -17.03 -13.93 -0.02
N GLU A 112 -18.03 -14.71 -0.39
CA GLU A 112 -17.87 -15.88 -1.22
C GLU A 112 -17.17 -15.52 -2.54
N GLY A 113 -15.98 -16.09 -2.77
CA GLY A 113 -15.51 -16.46 -4.10
C GLY A 113 -14.64 -15.50 -4.90
N ARG A 114 -14.44 -14.22 -4.52
CA ARG A 114 -13.51 -13.34 -5.27
C ARG A 114 -12.19 -13.17 -4.52
N ALA A 115 -11.10 -13.71 -5.05
CA ALA A 115 -9.77 -13.45 -4.54
C ALA A 115 -9.45 -11.95 -4.66
N HIS A 116 -8.91 -11.34 -3.60
CA HIS A 116 -8.46 -9.95 -3.64
C HIS A 116 -7.48 -9.68 -4.80
N PRO A 117 -7.58 -8.56 -5.51
CA PRO A 117 -6.59 -8.20 -6.53
C PRO A 117 -5.17 -8.16 -5.96
N PRO A 118 -4.16 -8.41 -6.82
CA PRO A 118 -2.76 -8.34 -6.41
C PRO A 118 -2.39 -6.94 -5.90
N VAL A 119 -1.59 -6.87 -4.83
CA VAL A 119 -1.08 -5.62 -4.27
C VAL A 119 0.42 -5.52 -4.49
N LEU A 120 0.85 -4.44 -5.15
CA LEU A 120 2.26 -4.10 -5.36
C LEU A 120 2.70 -3.03 -4.39
N LEU A 121 3.83 -3.25 -3.71
CA LEU A 121 4.40 -2.34 -2.71
C LEU A 121 5.67 -1.69 -3.26
N LEU A 122 5.71 -0.35 -3.34
CA LEU A 122 6.80 0.45 -3.90
C LEU A 122 7.48 1.28 -2.82
N HIS A 123 8.75 1.00 -2.53
CA HIS A 123 9.52 1.68 -1.50
C HIS A 123 9.96 3.10 -1.88
N GLY A 124 10.49 3.85 -0.91
CA GLY A 124 11.04 5.20 -1.07
C GLY A 124 12.46 5.24 -1.67
N PHE A 125 13.03 6.45 -1.71
CA PHE A 125 14.33 6.71 -2.37
C PHE A 125 15.51 5.93 -1.79
N ILE A 126 15.61 5.83 -0.46
CA ILE A 126 16.72 5.17 0.23
C ILE A 126 16.36 3.81 0.80
N ASP A 127 15.11 3.42 0.65
CA ASP A 127 14.58 2.19 1.19
C ASP A 127 14.78 1.00 0.23
N ASN A 128 14.36 -0.16 0.67
CA ASN A 128 14.11 -1.33 -0.16
C ASN A 128 12.82 -2.02 0.33
N ARG A 129 12.49 -3.16 -0.22
CA ARG A 129 11.26 -3.90 0.11
C ARG A 129 11.07 -4.21 1.60
N SER A 130 12.14 -4.18 2.41
CA SER A 130 12.06 -4.49 3.84
C SER A 130 11.20 -3.52 4.63
N VAL A 131 11.00 -2.28 4.14
CA VAL A 131 10.12 -1.28 4.77
C VAL A 131 8.68 -1.79 4.89
N PHE A 132 8.27 -2.67 4.00
CA PHE A 132 6.91 -3.19 3.93
C PHE A 132 6.68 -4.54 4.64
N VAL A 133 7.67 -5.07 5.35
CA VAL A 133 7.55 -6.40 6.01
C VAL A 133 6.30 -6.49 6.90
N LEU A 134 6.02 -5.45 7.71
CA LEU A 134 4.85 -5.42 8.59
C LEU A 134 3.54 -5.26 7.80
N LEU A 135 3.50 -4.34 6.85
CA LEU A 135 2.32 -4.13 6.00
C LEU A 135 1.99 -5.39 5.19
N ARG A 136 2.99 -5.97 4.52
CA ARG A 136 2.83 -7.21 3.77
C ARG A 136 2.27 -8.34 4.64
N ARG A 137 2.87 -8.55 5.83
CA ARG A 137 2.37 -9.55 6.79
C ARG A 137 0.93 -9.24 7.24
N SER A 138 0.58 -7.96 7.38
CA SER A 138 -0.78 -7.54 7.72
C SER A 138 -1.75 -7.91 6.60
N LEU A 139 -1.45 -7.57 5.35
CA LEU A 139 -2.30 -7.88 4.20
C LEU A 139 -2.51 -9.39 4.04
N LEU A 140 -1.42 -10.18 4.07
CA LEU A 140 -1.49 -11.64 3.96
C LEU A 140 -2.38 -12.26 5.05
N ARG A 141 -2.32 -11.76 6.30
CA ARG A 141 -3.18 -12.24 7.40
C ARG A 141 -4.67 -11.88 7.25
N HIS A 142 -4.97 -10.91 6.42
CA HIS A 142 -6.35 -10.47 6.16
C HIS A 142 -6.87 -10.91 4.78
N GLY A 143 -6.25 -11.92 4.16
CA GLY A 143 -6.78 -12.59 2.98
C GLY A 143 -6.20 -12.17 1.64
N TRP A 144 -5.34 -11.12 1.57
CA TRP A 144 -4.63 -10.81 0.33
C TRP A 144 -3.57 -11.88 0.04
N CYS A 145 -3.73 -12.65 -1.02
CA CYS A 145 -2.80 -13.72 -1.38
C CYS A 145 -1.59 -13.22 -2.18
N HIS A 146 -1.82 -12.30 -3.10
CA HIS A 146 -0.79 -11.79 -4.00
C HIS A 146 -0.31 -10.41 -3.54
N VAL A 147 0.67 -10.39 -2.64
CA VAL A 147 1.29 -9.16 -2.14
C VAL A 147 2.79 -9.20 -2.43
N GLU A 148 3.24 -8.34 -3.34
CA GLU A 148 4.62 -8.30 -3.81
C GLU A 148 5.26 -6.94 -3.52
N ALA A 149 6.42 -6.96 -2.89
CA ALA A 149 7.21 -5.76 -2.66
C ALA A 149 8.35 -5.70 -3.69
N LEU A 150 8.30 -4.66 -4.53
CA LEU A 150 9.24 -4.48 -5.62
C LEU A 150 10.54 -3.85 -5.12
N ASN A 151 11.66 -4.38 -5.60
CA ASN A 151 12.95 -3.72 -5.53
C ASN A 151 13.26 -3.07 -6.88
N TYR A 152 13.35 -1.77 -6.88
CA TYR A 152 13.92 -1.01 -8.00
C TYR A 152 15.07 -0.16 -7.45
N SER A 153 16.05 0.15 -8.27
CA SER A 153 17.19 0.95 -7.81
C SER A 153 16.93 2.45 -8.08
N PRO A 154 16.37 3.19 -7.12
CA PRO A 154 16.12 4.62 -7.31
C PRO A 154 17.43 5.41 -7.43
N LEU A 155 18.56 4.83 -7.00
CA LEU A 155 19.88 5.46 -7.07
C LEU A 155 20.43 5.57 -8.51
N THR A 156 19.93 4.73 -9.42
CA THR A 156 20.41 4.68 -10.81
C THR A 156 19.34 5.01 -11.84
N CYS A 157 18.08 5.15 -11.41
CA CYS A 157 16.95 5.33 -12.29
C CYS A 157 16.41 6.77 -12.27
N ASP A 158 15.97 7.19 -13.42
CA ASP A 158 15.00 8.27 -13.62
C ASP A 158 13.61 7.78 -13.20
N LEU A 159 12.76 8.67 -12.64
CA LEU A 159 11.40 8.33 -12.20
C LEU A 159 10.55 7.78 -13.35
N ARG A 160 10.70 8.32 -14.55
CA ARG A 160 9.99 7.86 -15.75
C ARG A 160 10.36 6.42 -16.09
N LYS A 161 11.67 6.09 -16.04
CA LYS A 161 12.18 4.72 -16.24
C LYS A 161 11.69 3.77 -15.15
N ALA A 162 11.63 4.23 -13.90
CA ALA A 162 11.05 3.43 -12.81
C ALA A 162 9.56 3.14 -13.05
N ALA A 163 8.81 4.11 -13.57
CA ALA A 163 7.40 3.94 -13.92
C ALA A 163 7.20 2.97 -15.12
N GLU A 164 8.09 3.00 -16.12
CA GLU A 164 8.09 2.02 -17.22
C GLU A 164 8.38 0.59 -16.71
N LEU A 165 9.33 0.45 -15.77
CA LEU A 165 9.64 -0.84 -15.12
C LEU A 165 8.42 -1.35 -14.34
N LEU A 166 7.74 -0.47 -13.61
CA LEU A 166 6.50 -0.79 -12.92
C LEU A 166 5.44 -1.31 -13.89
N GLY A 167 5.26 -0.64 -15.05
CA GLY A 167 4.29 -1.07 -16.06
C GLY A 167 4.54 -2.48 -16.57
N ARG A 168 5.79 -2.85 -16.83
CA ARG A 168 6.16 -4.22 -17.21
C ARG A 168 5.82 -5.23 -16.11
N HIS A 169 6.14 -4.88 -14.87
CA HIS A 169 5.86 -5.75 -13.73
C HIS A 169 4.36 -5.92 -13.48
N VAL A 170 3.56 -4.86 -13.63
CA VAL A 170 2.08 -4.93 -13.56
C VAL A 170 1.55 -5.90 -14.61
N ALA A 171 2.02 -5.83 -15.85
CA ALA A 171 1.62 -6.75 -16.90
C ALA A 171 1.98 -8.21 -16.58
N GLU A 172 3.18 -8.46 -16.04
CA GLU A 172 3.62 -9.79 -15.60
C GLU A 172 2.75 -10.34 -14.47
N VAL A 173 2.41 -9.50 -13.48
CA VAL A 173 1.54 -9.90 -12.35
C VAL A 173 0.14 -10.21 -12.84
N CYS A 174 -0.45 -9.37 -13.69
CA CYS A 174 -1.77 -9.63 -14.28
C CYS A 174 -1.79 -10.96 -15.05
N ALA A 175 -0.77 -11.20 -15.91
CA ALA A 175 -0.68 -12.43 -16.68
C ALA A 175 -0.54 -13.68 -15.80
N ARG A 176 0.25 -13.60 -14.72
CA ARG A 176 0.50 -14.72 -13.80
C ARG A 176 -0.69 -15.02 -12.91
N THR A 177 -1.42 -13.99 -12.45
CA THR A 177 -2.49 -14.14 -11.46
C THR A 177 -3.88 -14.23 -12.10
N GLY A 178 -4.01 -13.93 -13.38
CA GLY A 178 -5.30 -13.87 -14.09
C GLY A 178 -6.15 -12.63 -13.76
N HIS A 179 -5.66 -11.73 -12.91
CA HIS A 179 -6.36 -10.49 -12.59
C HIS A 179 -6.15 -9.46 -13.69
N ARG A 180 -7.20 -8.71 -14.02
CA ARG A 180 -7.14 -7.62 -15.02
C ARG A 180 -6.47 -6.36 -14.48
N ARG A 181 -6.52 -6.16 -13.17
CA ARG A 181 -6.04 -4.97 -12.46
C ARG A 181 -5.30 -5.35 -11.20
N VAL A 182 -4.42 -4.47 -10.76
CA VAL A 182 -3.68 -4.54 -9.50
C VAL A 182 -3.98 -3.31 -8.64
N ASP A 183 -3.68 -3.41 -7.35
CA ASP A 183 -3.57 -2.26 -6.46
C ASP A 183 -2.11 -1.94 -6.18
N ILE A 184 -1.82 -0.67 -5.94
CA ILE A 184 -0.44 -0.23 -5.66
C ILE A 184 -0.41 0.55 -4.35
N VAL A 185 0.54 0.23 -3.47
CA VAL A 185 0.87 1.02 -2.28
C VAL A 185 2.28 1.56 -2.43
N GLY A 186 2.42 2.88 -2.54
CA GLY A 186 3.70 3.56 -2.73
C GLY A 186 4.09 4.42 -1.54
N HIS A 187 5.30 4.24 -1.00
CA HIS A 187 5.87 5.13 0.01
C HIS A 187 6.77 6.17 -0.65
N SER A 188 6.58 7.45 -0.30
CA SER A 188 7.44 8.55 -0.73
C SER A 188 7.63 8.57 -2.26
N LEU A 189 8.84 8.42 -2.77
CA LEU A 189 9.14 8.31 -4.21
C LEU A 189 8.32 7.22 -4.91
N GLY A 190 8.06 6.07 -4.24
CA GLY A 190 7.27 4.97 -4.82
C GLY A 190 5.85 5.39 -5.20
N GLY A 191 5.26 6.31 -4.46
CA GLY A 191 3.95 6.88 -4.81
C GLY A 191 4.00 7.79 -6.03
N LEU A 192 5.09 8.55 -6.24
CA LEU A 192 5.28 9.33 -7.48
C LEU A 192 5.45 8.43 -8.70
N VAL A 193 6.21 7.34 -8.57
CA VAL A 193 6.39 6.33 -9.62
C VAL A 193 5.05 5.72 -10.02
N ALA A 194 4.23 5.32 -9.03
CA ALA A 194 2.89 4.78 -9.27
C ALA A 194 1.98 5.80 -9.95
N ARG A 195 1.95 7.04 -9.45
CA ARG A 195 1.13 8.11 -10.02
C ARG A 195 1.54 8.42 -11.46
N TYR A 196 2.85 8.49 -11.73
CA TYR A 196 3.38 8.74 -13.08
C TYR A 196 2.97 7.62 -14.05
N TYR A 197 3.11 6.36 -13.63
CA TYR A 197 2.65 5.22 -14.44
C TYR A 197 1.18 5.33 -14.79
N VAL A 198 0.32 5.61 -13.81
CA VAL A 198 -1.13 5.72 -14.03
C VAL A 198 -1.47 6.89 -14.95
N GLN A 199 -0.98 8.10 -14.65
CA GLN A 199 -1.40 9.30 -15.35
C GLN A 199 -0.71 9.51 -16.71
N ARG A 200 0.51 8.97 -16.92
CA ARG A 200 1.36 9.29 -18.09
C ARG A 200 1.72 8.10 -18.97
N LEU A 201 1.63 6.88 -18.46
CA LEU A 201 2.04 5.68 -19.18
C LEU A 201 0.88 4.68 -19.39
N GLY A 202 -0.37 5.12 -19.29
CA GLY A 202 -1.54 4.29 -19.53
C GLY A 202 -1.84 3.26 -18.43
N GLY A 203 -1.25 3.41 -17.25
CA GLY A 203 -1.46 2.51 -16.11
C GLY A 203 -2.90 2.49 -15.60
N ASP A 204 -3.71 3.50 -15.90
CA ASP A 204 -5.14 3.57 -15.54
C ASP A 204 -5.93 2.35 -16.00
N ALA A 205 -5.55 1.73 -17.12
CA ALA A 205 -6.19 0.51 -17.61
C ALA A 205 -5.94 -0.71 -16.71
N HIS A 206 -4.85 -0.73 -15.97
CA HIS A 206 -4.34 -1.88 -15.22
C HIS A 206 -4.23 -1.67 -13.71
N VAL A 207 -4.47 -0.45 -13.23
CA VAL A 207 -4.42 -0.13 -11.80
C VAL A 207 -5.81 0.29 -11.34
N ARG A 208 -6.31 -0.37 -10.29
CA ARG A 208 -7.59 -0.07 -9.68
C ARG A 208 -7.46 1.06 -8.66
N THR A 209 -6.52 0.89 -7.72
CA THR A 209 -6.29 1.82 -6.63
C THR A 209 -4.80 2.09 -6.45
N VAL A 210 -4.44 3.35 -6.26
CA VAL A 210 -3.11 3.77 -5.82
C VAL A 210 -3.22 4.36 -4.43
N ILE A 211 -2.56 3.76 -3.47
CA ILE A 211 -2.45 4.27 -2.10
C ILE A 211 -1.04 4.85 -1.94
N THR A 212 -0.95 6.08 -1.47
CA THR A 212 0.35 6.75 -1.28
C THR A 212 0.57 7.13 0.18
N LEU A 213 1.80 6.96 0.65
CA LEU A 213 2.21 7.20 2.02
C LEU A 213 3.30 8.27 2.03
N GLY A 214 3.00 9.48 2.47
CA GLY A 214 3.95 10.60 2.51
C GLY A 214 4.62 10.86 1.15
N THR A 215 3.87 10.77 0.06
CA THR A 215 4.38 11.01 -1.29
C THR A 215 4.34 12.49 -1.63
N PRO A 216 5.44 13.13 -2.06
CA PRO A 216 5.45 14.55 -2.38
C PRO A 216 4.79 14.84 -3.74
N HIS A 217 3.46 14.80 -3.80
CA HIS A 217 2.67 14.93 -5.04
C HIS A 217 2.82 16.28 -5.75
N SER A 218 3.14 17.34 -5.03
CA SER A 218 3.50 18.66 -5.57
C SER A 218 4.99 19.00 -5.34
N GLY A 219 5.81 17.98 -5.08
CA GLY A 219 7.23 18.13 -4.79
C GLY A 219 7.53 18.46 -3.34
N THR A 220 8.81 18.45 -2.97
CA THR A 220 9.25 18.81 -1.62
C THR A 220 10.43 19.76 -1.63
N ARG A 221 10.41 20.74 -0.72
CA ARG A 221 11.48 21.74 -0.55
C ARG A 221 12.74 21.18 0.12
N ILE A 222 12.70 19.98 0.68
CA ILE A 222 13.90 19.32 1.20
C ILE A 222 14.79 18.74 0.07
N ALA A 223 14.22 18.47 -1.09
CA ALA A 223 14.93 17.93 -2.23
C ALA A 223 16.19 18.75 -2.65
N PRO A 224 16.20 20.11 -2.59
CA PRO A 224 17.41 20.89 -2.86
C PRO A 224 18.58 20.59 -1.92
N LEU A 225 18.34 20.22 -0.68
CA LEU A 225 19.38 19.89 0.32
C LEU A 225 20.10 18.57 0.01
N MET A 226 19.43 17.69 -0.77
CA MET A 226 19.92 16.38 -1.17
C MET A 226 20.25 16.32 -2.67
N SER A 227 20.47 17.45 -3.31
CA SER A 227 20.40 17.68 -4.74
C SER A 227 21.46 16.98 -5.61
N ALA A 228 22.42 16.27 -5.04
CA ALA A 228 23.44 15.56 -5.81
C ALA A 228 22.89 14.44 -6.70
N HIS A 229 21.72 13.87 -6.35
CA HIS A 229 21.14 12.74 -7.06
C HIS A 229 20.06 13.17 -8.08
N PRO A 230 20.09 12.67 -9.34
CA PRO A 230 19.14 13.06 -10.38
C PRO A 230 17.67 12.85 -9.98
N ILE A 231 17.34 11.72 -9.38
CA ILE A 231 15.95 11.40 -8.98
C ILE A 231 15.43 12.31 -7.85
N VAL A 232 16.32 12.80 -6.98
CA VAL A 232 15.95 13.76 -5.94
C VAL A 232 15.59 15.12 -6.55
N ARG A 233 16.28 15.51 -7.64
CA ARG A 233 15.90 16.72 -8.38
C ARG A 233 14.52 16.62 -9.00
N GLN A 234 14.08 15.41 -9.39
CA GLN A 234 12.75 15.17 -9.94
C GLN A 234 11.63 15.27 -8.88
N MET A 235 11.98 15.24 -7.58
CA MET A 235 11.04 15.48 -6.48
C MET A 235 10.92 16.95 -6.07
N ARG A 236 11.59 17.88 -6.77
CA ARG A 236 11.44 19.32 -6.50
C ARG A 236 10.09 19.83 -7.00
N PRO A 237 9.52 20.86 -6.36
CA PRO A 237 8.25 21.43 -6.79
C PRO A 237 8.26 21.98 -8.23
N ASP A 238 9.42 22.45 -8.69
CA ASP A 238 9.67 23.03 -10.02
C ASP A 238 10.22 22.04 -11.06
N SER A 239 10.24 20.74 -10.73
CA SER A 239 10.76 19.72 -11.63
C SER A 239 9.79 19.44 -12.80
N GLU A 240 10.36 19.02 -13.94
CA GLU A 240 9.57 18.59 -15.10
C GLU A 240 8.58 17.46 -14.75
N VAL A 241 8.99 16.51 -13.90
CA VAL A 241 8.12 15.40 -13.47
C VAL A 241 6.90 15.90 -12.73
N ILE A 242 7.06 16.85 -11.80
CA ILE A 242 5.92 17.43 -11.07
C ILE A 242 5.04 18.26 -12.02
N ALA A 243 5.66 19.02 -12.96
CA ALA A 243 4.91 19.72 -13.99
C ALA A 243 4.09 18.77 -14.86
N GLU A 244 4.68 17.66 -15.33
CA GLU A 244 3.99 16.63 -16.11
C GLU A 244 2.82 16.00 -15.32
N LEU A 245 2.99 15.74 -14.02
CA LEU A 245 1.94 15.22 -13.15
C LEU A 245 0.79 16.21 -12.89
N SER A 246 1.02 17.49 -13.18
CA SER A 246 0.00 18.55 -13.08
C SER A 246 -0.78 18.77 -14.38
N LEU A 247 -0.33 18.16 -15.50
CA LEU A 247 -1.04 18.25 -16.79
C LEU A 247 -2.38 17.49 -16.73
N PRO A 248 -3.37 17.83 -17.58
CA PRO A 248 -4.65 17.13 -17.64
C PRO A 248 -4.49 15.60 -17.75
N ALA A 249 -5.33 14.88 -17.02
CA ALA A 249 -5.43 13.42 -17.05
C ALA A 249 -6.89 12.99 -17.27
N PRO A 250 -7.48 13.37 -18.42
CA PRO A 250 -8.89 13.11 -18.68
C PRO A 250 -9.17 11.60 -18.67
N ASN A 251 -10.31 11.22 -18.10
CA ASN A 251 -10.78 9.85 -17.99
C ASN A 251 -9.94 8.94 -17.08
N CYS A 252 -9.09 9.48 -16.21
CA CYS A 252 -8.40 8.69 -15.19
C CYS A 252 -9.41 8.13 -14.19
N ARG A 253 -9.61 6.81 -14.19
CA ARG A 253 -10.58 6.10 -13.33
C ARG A 253 -9.93 5.44 -12.13
N THR A 254 -8.60 5.37 -12.10
CA THR A 254 -7.85 4.88 -10.94
C THR A 254 -8.16 5.74 -9.72
N ARG A 255 -8.58 5.10 -8.62
CA ARG A 255 -8.79 5.78 -7.33
C ARG A 255 -7.45 6.00 -6.64
N PHE A 256 -7.24 7.20 -6.10
CA PHE A 256 -6.07 7.53 -5.29
C PHE A 256 -6.47 7.75 -3.84
N VAL A 257 -5.70 7.20 -2.90
CA VAL A 257 -5.84 7.46 -1.46
C VAL A 257 -4.49 7.90 -0.91
N ALA A 258 -4.38 9.19 -0.55
CA ALA A 258 -3.12 9.79 -0.11
C ALA A 258 -3.09 9.95 1.41
N PHE A 259 -2.29 9.14 2.10
CA PHE A 259 -2.02 9.27 3.53
C PHE A 259 -0.93 10.31 3.75
N TRP A 260 -1.23 11.33 4.54
CA TRP A 260 -0.32 12.43 4.84
C TRP A 260 -0.36 12.80 6.33
N SER A 261 0.71 13.41 6.83
CA SER A 261 0.83 13.83 8.23
C SER A 261 1.51 15.19 8.32
N GLU A 262 1.04 16.04 9.22
CA GLU A 262 1.67 17.31 9.56
C GLU A 262 3.03 17.12 10.27
N ALA A 263 3.28 15.94 10.81
CA ALA A 263 4.53 15.58 11.45
C ALA A 263 5.59 15.01 10.49
N ASP A 264 5.26 14.91 9.20
CA ASP A 264 6.22 14.53 8.15
C ASP A 264 7.25 15.66 7.94
N GLN A 265 8.51 15.36 8.22
CA GLN A 265 9.62 16.31 8.11
C GLN A 265 10.41 16.16 6.80
N VAL A 266 10.04 15.21 5.94
CA VAL A 266 10.66 14.95 4.64
C VAL A 266 9.87 15.59 3.51
N VAL A 267 8.55 15.59 3.60
CA VAL A 267 7.68 16.29 2.64
C VAL A 267 7.37 17.68 3.19
N ILE A 268 7.99 18.71 2.61
CA ILE A 268 7.85 20.09 3.04
C ILE A 268 7.37 20.99 1.89
N PRO A 269 6.20 21.65 2.04
CA PRO A 269 5.26 21.55 3.15
C PRO A 269 4.58 20.19 3.23
N ALA A 270 4.14 19.74 4.41
CA ALA A 270 3.49 18.44 4.60
C ALA A 270 2.23 18.27 3.73
N THR A 271 1.53 19.36 3.43
CA THR A 271 0.39 19.38 2.51
C THR A 271 0.74 19.02 1.07
N ALA A 272 2.02 19.05 0.68
CA ALA A 272 2.48 18.59 -0.64
C ALA A 272 2.31 17.06 -0.81
N ALA A 273 2.05 16.33 0.27
CA ALA A 273 1.69 14.91 0.21
C ALA A 273 0.21 14.66 -0.11
N ARG A 274 -0.61 15.70 -0.24
CA ARG A 274 -1.99 15.62 -0.70
C ARG A 274 -2.03 15.63 -2.23
N ILE A 275 -3.03 14.95 -2.78
CA ILE A 275 -3.34 15.05 -4.21
C ILE A 275 -4.44 16.09 -4.38
N ASP A 276 -4.11 17.16 -5.12
CA ASP A 276 -5.02 18.19 -5.55
C ASP A 276 -4.91 18.31 -7.08
N HIS A 277 -5.77 17.55 -7.78
CA HIS A 277 -5.76 17.49 -9.23
C HIS A 277 -7.20 17.28 -9.73
N PRO A 278 -7.69 18.13 -10.66
CA PRO A 278 -9.11 18.16 -11.06
C PRO A 278 -9.58 16.86 -11.72
N ASP A 279 -8.72 16.17 -12.45
CA ASP A 279 -9.06 14.98 -13.23
C ASP A 279 -8.77 13.66 -12.48
N VAL A 280 -8.37 13.71 -11.21
CA VAL A 280 -7.99 12.52 -10.45
C VAL A 280 -8.97 12.29 -9.29
N ILE A 281 -9.53 11.09 -9.21
CA ILE A 281 -10.37 10.67 -8.09
C ILE A 281 -9.46 10.44 -6.87
N ALA A 282 -9.34 11.43 -6.01
CA ALA A 282 -8.42 11.40 -4.88
C ALA A 282 -9.11 11.61 -3.53
N GLU A 283 -8.76 10.77 -2.57
CA GLU A 283 -9.09 10.93 -1.15
C GLU A 283 -7.80 11.23 -0.37
N ASN A 284 -7.80 12.31 0.43
CA ASN A 284 -6.67 12.70 1.25
C ASN A 284 -6.92 12.34 2.71
N VAL A 285 -6.23 11.34 3.23
CA VAL A 285 -6.38 10.83 4.59
C VAL A 285 -5.30 11.42 5.50
N HIS A 286 -5.72 12.23 6.47
CA HIS A 286 -4.81 12.81 7.45
C HIS A 286 -4.52 11.81 8.58
N VAL A 287 -3.24 11.63 8.92
CA VAL A 287 -2.77 10.77 10.00
C VAL A 287 -1.93 11.61 10.98
N ALA A 288 -2.53 12.00 12.08
CA ALA A 288 -1.91 12.92 13.02
C ALA A 288 -0.66 12.34 13.70
N GLY A 289 0.42 13.13 13.75
CA GLY A 289 1.60 12.86 14.56
C GLY A 289 2.48 11.70 14.10
N VAL A 290 2.34 11.23 12.87
CA VAL A 290 3.15 10.15 12.30
C VAL A 290 4.23 10.74 11.40
N GLY A 291 5.50 10.43 11.69
CA GLY A 291 6.62 10.87 10.87
C GLY A 291 6.72 10.12 9.55
N HIS A 292 7.56 10.62 8.64
CA HIS A 292 7.68 10.11 7.27
C HIS A 292 8.01 8.60 7.21
N LEU A 293 9.05 8.18 7.93
CA LEU A 293 9.53 6.79 7.92
C LEU A 293 8.60 5.84 8.68
N ALA A 294 7.79 6.38 9.59
CA ALA A 294 6.85 5.59 10.37
C ALA A 294 5.56 5.25 9.60
N LEU A 295 5.21 5.98 8.53
CA LEU A 295 3.98 5.75 7.76
C LEU A 295 3.81 4.28 7.30
N PRO A 296 4.80 3.62 6.67
CA PRO A 296 4.65 2.24 6.19
C PRO A 296 4.52 1.18 7.29
N VAL A 297 4.97 1.51 8.51
CA VAL A 297 4.99 0.58 9.64
C VAL A 297 3.91 0.89 10.69
N ASN A 298 3.16 1.96 10.52
CA ASN A 298 2.12 2.41 11.45
C ASN A 298 0.86 1.53 11.35
N GLY A 299 0.37 1.06 12.48
CA GLY A 299 -0.79 0.16 12.55
C GLY A 299 -2.10 0.81 12.06
N THR A 300 -2.32 2.10 12.37
CA THR A 300 -3.50 2.86 11.92
C THR A 300 -3.48 3.05 10.41
N VAL A 301 -2.31 3.38 9.85
CA VAL A 301 -2.12 3.48 8.39
C VAL A 301 -2.38 2.12 7.73
N ALA A 302 -1.84 1.03 8.28
CA ALA A 302 -2.09 -0.32 7.76
C ALA A 302 -3.57 -0.71 7.80
N ALA A 303 -4.32 -0.31 8.83
CA ALA A 303 -5.77 -0.49 8.89
C ALA A 303 -6.48 0.33 7.81
N GLY A 304 -6.14 1.62 7.67
CA GLY A 304 -6.71 2.48 6.63
C GLY A 304 -6.42 1.98 5.20
N ILE A 305 -5.23 1.43 4.96
CA ILE A 305 -4.88 0.79 3.67
C ILE A 305 -5.85 -0.37 3.38
N ARG A 306 -6.06 -1.28 4.35
CA ARG A 306 -7.00 -2.40 4.16
C ARG A 306 -8.41 -1.91 3.86
N THR A 307 -8.91 -0.94 4.63
CA THR A 307 -10.22 -0.34 4.38
C THR A 307 -10.31 0.25 2.97
N ALA A 308 -9.31 1.00 2.52
CA ALA A 308 -9.29 1.60 1.18
C ALA A 308 -9.31 0.55 0.06
N LEU A 309 -8.59 -0.56 0.24
CA LEU A 309 -8.55 -1.68 -0.71
C LEU A 309 -9.90 -2.41 -0.77
N THR A 310 -10.53 -2.70 0.37
CA THR A 310 -11.84 -3.37 0.45
C THR A 310 -12.95 -2.51 -0.14
N SER A 311 -13.01 -1.22 0.21
CA SER A 311 -14.02 -0.30 -0.34
C SER A 311 -13.95 -0.16 -1.87
N ALA A 312 -12.76 -0.29 -2.44
CA ALA A 312 -12.58 -0.29 -3.89
C ALA A 312 -13.14 -1.56 -4.54
N GLU A 313 -13.06 -2.72 -3.88
CA GLU A 313 -13.65 -3.98 -4.35
C GLU A 313 -15.18 -3.94 -4.34
N GLU A 314 -15.76 -3.39 -3.27
CA GLU A 314 -17.21 -3.23 -3.16
C GLU A 314 -17.76 -2.32 -4.26
N ALA A 315 -17.07 -1.21 -4.55
CA ALA A 315 -17.47 -0.28 -5.61
C ALA A 315 -17.39 -0.90 -7.01
N GLU A 316 -16.35 -1.70 -7.29
CA GLU A 316 -16.19 -2.40 -8.58
C GLU A 316 -17.23 -3.51 -8.73
N GLY A 317 -17.50 -4.29 -7.68
CA GLY A 317 -18.53 -5.32 -7.66
C GLY A 317 -19.95 -4.77 -7.89
N ALA A 318 -20.26 -3.61 -7.31
CA ALA A 318 -21.53 -2.93 -7.52
C ALA A 318 -21.70 -2.44 -8.97
N ALA A 319 -20.64 -1.92 -9.59
CA ALA A 319 -20.66 -1.47 -10.98
C ALA A 319 -20.84 -2.63 -11.98
N ASP A 320 -20.20 -3.77 -11.75
CA ASP A 320 -20.35 -4.97 -12.58
C ASP A 320 -21.78 -5.53 -12.51
N THR A 321 -22.42 -5.47 -11.34
CA THR A 321 -23.81 -5.97 -11.16
C THR A 321 -24.83 -5.13 -11.91
N ILE A 322 -24.63 -3.81 -11.98
CA ILE A 322 -25.51 -2.89 -12.72
C ILE A 322 -25.35 -3.04 -14.24
N SER A 323 -24.18 -3.44 -14.71
CA SER A 323 -23.90 -3.61 -16.15
C SER A 323 -24.47 -4.90 -16.75
N VAL A 324 -24.92 -5.85 -15.94
CA VAL A 324 -25.47 -7.16 -16.36
C VAL A 324 -27.02 -7.19 -16.32
N ALA A 325 -27.64 -6.15 -15.77
CA ALA A 325 -29.09 -5.98 -15.69
C ALA A 325 -29.61 -5.07 -16.82
#